data_b9859a177af6731c7192717f14b2e285
#
_entry.id   b9859a177af6731c7192717f14b2e285
#
_cell.length_a   1.000
_cell.length_b   1.000
_cell.length_c   1.000
_cell.angle_alpha   90.00
_cell.angle_beta   90.00
_cell.angle_gamma   90.00
#
_symmetry.space_group_name_H-M   'P 1'
#
loop_
_entity.id
_entity.type
_entity.pdbx_description
1 polymer ?
#
loop_
_entity_poly.entity_id
_entity_poly.type
_entity_poly.pdbx_seq_one_letter_code
_entity_poly.pdbx_strand_id
1 'polypeptide(L)'
;MQISKCRVCSHEFFKGPLLRYENMPGAAQCMPDEASLESDTGVDLEVHQCSGCGLVQLNNAPVHYYREVIRAAAYSDEMKGFRIKQFNDFVTQLSLEGKKVIEIGCGRGEYLSILQKAGVDAYGLEHAPESVKQCVENGLQVSEGFVDSNNCELKHAPFDAFFILSFLEHLPDPNSALRGIYNNLNEEAVGLIEVPNFDMILRDKLFSEFIGDHLFYFTRETLSSTLRFNGFDIIECNETWYKYIISATVKKREKHDLSCFYEYQERLKSEINKYIYSFKDKGVAIWGAGHQALAVISLINLSDKIRYVVDSATFKQGKYTPASHLPIVSPDTLYSDQIEAIIVMAASYSDEVAKIIRHEYGDKINVAILRTNGLEIV
;
A
#
# COMPACT_ATOMS: atom_id res chain seq x y z
N MET A 1 30.01 -5.02 1.08
CA MET A 1 29.69 -6.02 0.04
C MET A 1 28.75 -5.35 -0.95
N GLN A 2 29.07 -5.37 -2.25
CA GLN A 2 28.22 -4.79 -3.28
C GLN A 2 26.95 -5.62 -3.44
N ILE A 3 25.81 -4.97 -3.67
CA ILE A 3 24.55 -5.63 -3.94
C ILE A 3 24.33 -5.81 -5.45
N SER A 4 23.56 -6.84 -5.82
CA SER A 4 23.19 -7.15 -7.22
C SER A 4 21.69 -6.96 -7.51
N LYS A 5 20.90 -6.64 -6.48
CA LYS A 5 19.45 -6.49 -6.56
C LYS A 5 18.98 -5.19 -5.92
N CYS A 6 17.86 -4.72 -6.40
CA CYS A 6 17.21 -3.52 -5.85
C CYS A 6 16.84 -3.71 -4.38
N ARG A 7 17.22 -2.74 -3.54
CA ARG A 7 16.89 -2.73 -2.10
C ARG A 7 15.40 -2.58 -1.81
N VAL A 8 14.62 -2.09 -2.77
CA VAL A 8 13.17 -1.91 -2.59
C VAL A 8 12.37 -3.10 -3.11
N CYS A 9 12.51 -3.46 -4.40
CA CYS A 9 11.64 -4.47 -5.03
C CYS A 9 12.33 -5.82 -5.29
N SER A 10 13.61 -5.96 -4.95
CA SER A 10 14.43 -7.17 -5.10
C SER A 10 14.62 -7.67 -6.54
N HIS A 11 14.19 -6.89 -7.56
CA HIS A 11 14.52 -7.19 -8.95
C HIS A 11 15.99 -6.91 -9.23
N GLU A 12 16.50 -7.57 -10.27
CA GLU A 12 17.88 -7.37 -10.76
C GLU A 12 18.05 -5.97 -11.35
N PHE A 13 19.27 -5.45 -11.32
CA PHE A 13 19.62 -4.24 -12.04
C PHE A 13 19.65 -4.52 -13.56
N PHE A 14 19.50 -3.45 -14.37
CA PHE A 14 19.86 -3.55 -15.78
C PHE A 14 21.34 -3.94 -15.91
N LYS A 15 21.67 -4.59 -17.03
CA LYS A 15 23.03 -5.08 -17.27
C LYS A 15 24.04 -3.92 -17.34
N GLY A 16 24.97 -3.91 -16.41
CA GLY A 16 25.98 -2.87 -16.24
C GLY A 16 25.48 -1.62 -15.51
N PRO A 17 26.40 -0.82 -14.96
CA PRO A 17 26.05 0.45 -14.31
C PRO A 17 25.67 1.52 -15.35
N LEU A 18 24.83 2.46 -14.92
CA LEU A 18 24.54 3.68 -15.69
C LEU A 18 25.74 4.63 -15.73
N LEU A 19 26.43 4.74 -14.58
CA LEU A 19 27.61 5.57 -14.38
C LEU A 19 28.58 4.84 -13.47
N ARG A 20 29.88 5.07 -13.69
CA ARG A 20 30.95 4.64 -12.80
C ARG A 20 31.89 5.82 -12.55
N TYR A 21 32.08 6.15 -11.29
CA TYR A 21 33.03 7.15 -10.85
C TYR A 21 34.10 6.47 -10.02
N GLU A 22 35.34 6.71 -10.38
CA GLU A 22 36.50 6.16 -9.68
C GLU A 22 37.08 7.18 -8.70
N ASN A 23 37.64 6.69 -7.60
CA ASN A 23 38.30 7.51 -6.60
C ASN A 23 37.49 8.66 -6.04
N MET A 24 36.22 8.39 -5.74
CA MET A 24 35.29 9.36 -5.11
C MET A 24 35.57 9.44 -3.61
N PRO A 25 35.23 10.59 -2.95
CA PRO A 25 35.24 10.67 -1.49
C PRO A 25 34.49 9.53 -0.85
N GLY A 26 35.10 8.81 0.09
CA GLY A 26 34.48 7.68 0.77
C GLY A 26 33.37 8.06 1.74
N ALA A 27 33.35 9.35 2.17
CA ALA A 27 32.38 9.88 3.11
C ALA A 27 32.25 11.41 2.93
N ALA A 28 31.04 11.95 3.12
CA ALA A 28 30.80 13.39 3.06
C ALA A 28 30.84 14.08 4.44
N GLN A 29 30.74 13.31 5.52
CA GLN A 29 30.67 13.85 6.88
C GLN A 29 31.80 13.38 7.81
N CYS A 30 32.67 12.51 7.30
CA CYS A 30 33.84 12.02 8.02
C CYS A 30 35.10 12.50 7.29
N MET A 31 35.61 13.66 7.70
CA MET A 31 36.81 14.24 7.09
C MET A 31 38.06 13.67 7.75
N PRO A 32 39.10 13.27 6.97
CA PRO A 32 40.34 12.79 7.52
C PRO A 32 41.09 13.93 8.25
N ASP A 33 41.69 13.60 9.38
CA ASP A 33 42.69 14.44 10.05
C ASP A 33 44.12 14.14 9.56
N GLU A 34 45.12 14.89 10.03
CA GLU A 34 46.51 14.72 9.59
C GLU A 34 47.04 13.29 9.83
N ALA A 35 46.57 12.63 10.90
CA ALA A 35 47.02 11.27 11.25
C ALA A 35 46.39 10.20 10.36
N SER A 36 45.25 10.45 9.78
CA SER A 36 44.47 9.52 8.93
C SER A 36 44.67 9.75 7.43
N LEU A 37 45.34 10.81 6.99
CA LEU A 37 45.56 11.15 5.58
C LEU A 37 46.18 9.99 4.75
N GLU A 38 47.16 9.27 5.32
CA GLU A 38 47.84 8.18 4.60
C GLU A 38 46.93 6.96 4.39
N SER A 39 45.89 6.80 5.23
CA SER A 39 44.92 5.72 5.14
C SER A 39 43.65 6.11 4.39
N ASP A 40 43.45 7.41 4.12
CA ASP A 40 42.31 7.89 3.37
C ASP A 40 42.46 7.51 1.89
N THR A 41 41.51 6.73 1.39
CA THR A 41 41.46 6.26 0.01
C THR A 41 40.10 6.50 -0.58
N GLY A 42 40.07 6.88 -1.87
CA GLY A 42 38.81 7.01 -2.58
C GLY A 42 38.09 5.68 -2.78
N VAL A 43 36.83 5.74 -3.04
CA VAL A 43 35.98 4.60 -3.35
C VAL A 43 35.39 4.71 -4.76
N ASP A 44 35.19 3.57 -5.40
CA ASP A 44 34.47 3.53 -6.67
C ASP A 44 32.96 3.52 -6.41
N LEU A 45 32.24 4.39 -7.10
CA LEU A 45 30.77 4.44 -7.08
C LEU A 45 30.21 3.89 -8.39
N GLU A 46 29.31 2.93 -8.30
CA GLU A 46 28.56 2.42 -9.45
C GLU A 46 27.06 2.72 -9.26
N VAL A 47 26.54 3.53 -10.17
CA VAL A 47 25.13 3.92 -10.20
C VAL A 47 24.36 2.92 -11.04
N HIS A 48 23.40 2.24 -10.46
CA HIS A 48 22.58 1.23 -11.11
C HIS A 48 21.11 1.60 -11.14
N GLN A 49 20.40 1.17 -12.18
CA GLN A 49 18.96 1.28 -12.26
C GLN A 49 18.33 -0.10 -12.12
N CYS A 50 17.25 -0.17 -11.32
CA CYS A 50 16.45 -1.37 -11.18
C CYS A 50 15.64 -1.65 -12.44
N SER A 51 15.69 -2.88 -12.97
CA SER A 51 14.90 -3.28 -14.14
C SER A 51 13.40 -3.44 -13.84
N GLY A 52 13.02 -3.57 -12.58
CA GLY A 52 11.62 -3.72 -12.15
C GLY A 52 10.95 -2.39 -11.84
N CYS A 53 11.40 -1.68 -10.79
CA CYS A 53 10.75 -0.45 -10.33
C CYS A 53 11.37 0.85 -10.86
N GLY A 54 12.47 0.78 -11.63
CA GLY A 54 13.12 1.96 -12.20
C GLY A 54 13.98 2.78 -11.23
N LEU A 55 14.01 2.44 -9.94
CA LEU A 55 14.77 3.18 -8.93
C LEU A 55 16.27 3.15 -9.24
N VAL A 56 16.89 4.33 -9.22
CA VAL A 56 18.33 4.50 -9.35
C VAL A 56 18.98 4.47 -7.97
N GLN A 57 20.07 3.70 -7.82
CA GLN A 57 20.71 3.47 -6.53
C GLN A 57 22.18 3.09 -6.71
N LEU A 58 22.96 3.29 -5.67
CA LEU A 58 24.31 2.75 -5.57
C LEU A 58 24.26 1.27 -5.18
N ASN A 59 25.18 0.48 -5.73
CA ASN A 59 25.37 -0.91 -5.28
C ASN A 59 26.32 -1.02 -4.08
N ASN A 60 26.91 0.08 -3.64
CA ASN A 60 27.85 0.16 -2.52
C ASN A 60 27.19 -0.21 -1.18
N ALA A 61 28.01 -0.64 -0.22
CA ALA A 61 27.58 -0.67 1.18
C ALA A 61 27.29 0.76 1.69
N PRO A 62 26.41 0.93 2.68
CA PRO A 62 26.20 2.23 3.31
C PRO A 62 27.50 2.71 3.98
N VAL A 63 27.66 4.01 4.11
CA VAL A 63 28.72 4.59 4.93
C VAL A 63 28.57 4.13 6.38
N HIS A 64 29.68 4.01 7.12
CA HIS A 64 29.66 3.43 8.47
C HIS A 64 28.79 4.23 9.46
N TYR A 65 28.65 5.54 9.24
CA TYR A 65 27.88 6.48 10.05
C TYR A 65 26.45 6.74 9.52
N TYR A 66 25.91 5.92 8.64
CA TYR A 66 24.61 6.15 8.00
C TYR A 66 23.44 6.34 9.01
N ARG A 67 23.59 5.86 10.24
CA ARG A 67 22.61 6.05 11.32
C ARG A 67 22.74 7.40 12.01
N GLU A 68 23.89 8.06 11.85
CA GLU A 68 24.26 9.31 12.51
C GLU A 68 24.43 10.45 11.51
N VAL A 69 23.88 10.29 10.31
CA VAL A 69 23.96 11.33 9.28
C VAL A 69 23.29 12.60 9.78
N ILE A 70 24.07 13.66 9.84
CA ILE A 70 23.59 14.98 10.22
C ILE A 70 23.28 15.81 8.98
N ARG A 71 22.33 16.72 9.10
CA ARG A 71 22.04 17.66 8.01
C ARG A 71 23.27 18.51 7.72
N ALA A 72 23.81 18.39 6.49
CA ALA A 72 25.01 19.09 6.09
C ALA A 72 24.81 20.59 5.87
N ALA A 73 23.59 21.01 5.49
CA ALA A 73 23.27 22.41 5.24
C ALA A 73 22.99 23.16 6.54
N ALA A 74 23.58 24.35 6.64
CA ALA A 74 23.24 25.27 7.72
C ALA A 74 21.72 25.60 7.68
N TYR A 75 21.09 25.65 8.83
CA TYR A 75 19.68 26.00 8.99
C TYR A 75 19.50 27.50 8.76
N SER A 76 19.32 27.90 7.50
CA SER A 76 19.16 29.31 7.12
C SER A 76 17.79 29.85 7.56
N ASP A 77 17.69 31.18 7.75
CA ASP A 77 16.43 31.83 8.06
C ASP A 77 15.39 31.63 6.94
N GLU A 78 15.82 31.54 5.69
CA GLU A 78 14.96 31.26 4.55
C GLU A 78 14.38 29.84 4.64
N MET A 79 15.22 28.82 4.86
CA MET A 79 14.77 27.44 5.08
C MET A 79 13.84 27.37 6.28
N LYS A 80 14.15 28.06 7.36
CA LYS A 80 13.29 28.14 8.54
C LYS A 80 11.91 28.71 8.21
N GLY A 81 11.86 29.80 7.47
CA GLY A 81 10.60 30.41 7.00
C GLY A 81 9.78 29.45 6.14
N PHE A 82 10.44 28.76 5.22
CA PHE A 82 9.82 27.73 4.38
C PHE A 82 9.23 26.59 5.22
N ARG A 83 9.99 26.04 6.19
CA ARG A 83 9.53 24.95 7.05
C ARG A 83 8.39 25.35 7.97
N ILE A 84 8.42 26.56 8.53
CA ILE A 84 7.31 27.08 9.34
C ILE A 84 6.02 27.10 8.52
N LYS A 85 6.07 27.63 7.30
CA LYS A 85 4.91 27.65 6.43
C LYS A 85 4.44 26.24 6.07
N GLN A 86 5.34 25.39 5.59
CA GLN A 86 5.05 24.03 5.16
C GLN A 86 4.40 23.20 6.29
N PHE A 87 4.97 23.22 7.50
CA PHE A 87 4.46 22.42 8.60
C PHE A 87 3.13 22.96 9.15
N ASN A 88 2.96 24.28 9.20
CA ASN A 88 1.66 24.87 9.56
C ASN A 88 0.58 24.49 8.53
N ASP A 89 0.88 24.57 7.23
CA ASP A 89 -0.04 24.17 6.17
C ASP A 89 -0.40 22.68 6.30
N PHE A 90 0.58 21.81 6.53
CA PHE A 90 0.40 20.37 6.71
C PHE A 90 -0.47 20.06 7.95
N VAL A 91 -0.16 20.66 9.09
CA VAL A 91 -0.91 20.47 10.34
C VAL A 91 -2.36 20.95 10.19
N THR A 92 -2.56 22.11 9.59
CA THR A 92 -3.91 22.69 9.41
C THR A 92 -4.75 21.90 8.41
N GLN A 93 -4.18 21.57 7.24
CA GLN A 93 -4.90 20.86 6.18
C GLN A 93 -5.31 19.44 6.61
N LEU A 94 -4.49 18.78 7.42
CA LEU A 94 -4.70 17.41 7.87
C LEU A 94 -5.25 17.33 9.32
N SER A 95 -5.63 18.47 9.91
CA SER A 95 -6.26 18.54 11.25
C SER A 95 -5.44 17.83 12.35
N LEU A 96 -4.14 18.10 12.39
CA LEU A 96 -3.20 17.45 13.30
C LEU A 96 -2.94 18.23 14.62
N GLU A 97 -3.62 19.33 14.87
CA GLU A 97 -3.49 20.11 16.13
C GLU A 97 -3.75 19.21 17.35
N GLY A 98 -2.80 19.20 18.28
CA GLY A 98 -2.84 18.37 19.48
C GLY A 98 -2.66 16.86 19.24
N LYS A 99 -2.39 16.43 18.00
CA LYS A 99 -2.13 15.03 17.64
C LYS A 99 -0.67 14.66 17.87
N LYS A 100 -0.42 13.36 18.07
CA LYS A 100 0.93 12.82 18.23
C LYS A 100 1.63 12.71 16.88
N VAL A 101 2.74 13.41 16.74
CA VAL A 101 3.55 13.45 15.52
C VAL A 101 4.99 13.08 15.82
N ILE A 102 5.58 12.21 14.99
CA ILE A 102 6.98 11.80 15.15
C ILE A 102 7.84 12.23 13.95
N GLU A 103 9.02 12.83 14.23
CA GLU A 103 10.09 13.02 13.25
C GLU A 103 11.12 11.91 13.39
N ILE A 104 11.38 11.17 12.29
CA ILE A 104 12.36 10.09 12.22
C ILE A 104 13.69 10.67 11.73
N GLY A 105 14.77 10.49 12.50
CA GLY A 105 16.05 11.13 12.24
C GLY A 105 15.99 12.64 12.50
N CYS A 106 15.50 13.04 13.67
CA CYS A 106 15.26 14.46 13.98
C CYS A 106 16.55 15.27 14.21
N GLY A 107 17.71 14.64 14.23
CA GLY A 107 19.00 15.30 14.44
C GLY A 107 19.03 16.10 15.74
N ARG A 108 19.39 17.37 15.64
CA ARG A 108 19.44 18.29 16.80
C ARG A 108 18.11 19.00 17.11
N GLY A 109 17.02 18.55 16.46
CA GLY A 109 15.65 18.99 16.75
C GLY A 109 15.23 20.31 16.10
N GLU A 110 15.94 20.79 15.08
CA GLU A 110 15.62 22.07 14.42
C GLU A 110 14.21 22.06 13.85
N TYR A 111 13.84 21.00 13.11
CA TYR A 111 12.51 20.86 12.52
C TYR A 111 11.48 20.40 13.54
N LEU A 112 11.87 19.52 14.46
CA LEU A 112 11.00 19.09 15.56
C LEU A 112 10.50 20.28 16.39
N SER A 113 11.35 21.29 16.62
CA SER A 113 10.96 22.51 17.31
C SER A 113 9.93 23.34 16.55
N ILE A 114 9.93 23.28 15.21
CA ILE A 114 8.91 23.94 14.38
C ILE A 114 7.60 23.17 14.46
N LEU A 115 7.65 21.83 14.40
CA LEU A 115 6.46 20.99 14.57
C LEU A 115 5.78 21.24 15.92
N GLN A 116 6.55 21.30 17.00
CA GLN A 116 6.02 21.63 18.33
C GLN A 116 5.30 22.99 18.33
N LYS A 117 5.89 23.99 17.67
CA LYS A 117 5.29 25.34 17.57
C LYS A 117 4.06 25.38 16.65
N ALA A 118 3.93 24.44 15.73
CA ALA A 118 2.74 24.28 14.88
C ALA A 118 1.54 23.67 15.64
N GLY A 119 1.69 23.36 16.94
CA GLY A 119 0.59 22.94 17.83
C GLY A 119 0.34 21.45 17.89
N VAL A 120 1.28 20.62 17.44
CA VAL A 120 1.20 19.16 17.58
C VAL A 120 1.95 18.67 18.82
N ASP A 121 1.60 17.49 19.33
CA ASP A 121 2.38 16.79 20.35
C ASP A 121 3.56 16.09 19.65
N ALA A 122 4.70 16.80 19.58
CA ALA A 122 5.82 16.46 18.73
C ALA A 122 6.84 15.56 19.44
N TYR A 123 7.17 14.45 18.82
CA TYR A 123 8.16 13.47 19.25
C TYR A 123 9.26 13.33 18.20
N GLY A 124 10.50 13.06 18.64
CA GLY A 124 11.62 12.75 17.78
C GLY A 124 12.19 11.36 18.04
N LEU A 125 12.70 10.74 16.99
CA LEU A 125 13.57 9.57 17.07
C LEU A 125 14.93 9.93 16.49
N GLU A 126 16.00 9.72 17.26
CA GLU A 126 17.37 10.06 16.86
C GLU A 126 18.34 8.99 17.37
N HIS A 127 19.33 8.59 16.54
CA HIS A 127 20.29 7.57 16.91
C HIS A 127 21.48 8.11 17.71
N ALA A 128 21.95 9.33 17.38
CA ALA A 128 23.14 9.93 17.98
C ALA A 128 22.85 10.39 19.42
N PRO A 129 23.47 9.83 20.47
CA PRO A 129 23.19 10.15 21.86
C PRO A 129 23.40 11.64 22.20
N GLU A 130 24.43 12.28 21.61
CA GLU A 130 24.71 13.68 21.82
C GLU A 130 23.61 14.60 21.25
N SER A 131 23.05 14.24 20.08
CA SER A 131 21.91 14.94 19.49
C SER A 131 20.64 14.79 20.34
N VAL A 132 20.38 13.57 20.84
CA VAL A 132 19.27 13.31 21.77
C VAL A 132 19.39 14.14 23.03
N LYS A 133 20.57 14.17 23.65
CA LYS A 133 20.83 14.96 24.84
C LYS A 133 20.57 16.46 24.60
N GLN A 134 21.09 17.02 23.51
CA GLN A 134 20.84 18.41 23.13
C GLN A 134 19.35 18.73 22.94
N CYS A 135 18.59 17.82 22.29
CA CYS A 135 17.15 17.97 22.11
C CYS A 135 16.41 18.01 23.45
N VAL A 136 16.73 17.10 24.36
CA VAL A 136 16.11 17.04 25.70
C VAL A 136 16.43 18.29 26.52
N GLU A 137 17.68 18.75 26.48
CA GLU A 137 18.10 20.02 27.16
C GLU A 137 17.32 21.24 26.61
N ASN A 138 16.94 21.20 25.32
CA ASN A 138 16.11 22.23 24.68
C ASN A 138 14.58 22.01 24.88
N GLY A 139 14.16 21.05 25.72
CA GLY A 139 12.77 20.82 26.06
C GLY A 139 11.98 20.06 24.98
N LEU A 140 12.66 19.36 24.06
CA LEU A 140 12.04 18.53 23.04
C LEU A 140 11.87 17.08 23.54
N GLN A 141 10.79 16.40 23.11
CA GLN A 141 10.52 15.01 23.42
C GLN A 141 11.22 14.10 22.39
N VAL A 142 12.43 13.65 22.69
CA VAL A 142 13.22 12.80 21.78
C VAL A 142 13.59 11.49 22.48
N SER A 143 13.48 10.40 21.72
CA SER A 143 13.91 9.07 22.15
C SER A 143 15.15 8.67 21.35
N GLU A 144 16.14 8.06 22.02
CA GLU A 144 17.27 7.40 21.35
C GLU A 144 16.79 6.12 20.68
N GLY A 145 17.12 5.96 19.40
CA GLY A 145 16.76 4.76 18.65
C GLY A 145 16.90 4.91 17.15
N PHE A 146 16.60 3.83 16.45
CA PHE A 146 16.65 3.74 15.00
C PHE A 146 15.58 2.77 14.49
N VAL A 147 15.00 3.04 13.32
CA VAL A 147 14.02 2.16 12.69
C VAL A 147 14.72 1.25 11.68
N ASP A 148 15.11 0.06 12.09
CA ASP A 148 15.82 -0.91 11.25
C ASP A 148 15.08 -2.24 11.06
N SER A 149 13.88 -2.37 11.61
CA SER A 149 13.10 -3.61 11.59
C SER A 149 11.61 -3.33 11.51
N ASN A 150 10.90 -4.24 10.84
CA ASN A 150 9.43 -4.21 10.77
C ASN A 150 8.75 -4.30 12.15
N ASN A 151 9.44 -4.88 13.13
CA ASN A 151 8.90 -5.15 14.46
C ASN A 151 9.45 -4.19 15.52
N CYS A 152 10.05 -3.06 15.12
CA CYS A 152 10.47 -2.07 16.08
C CYS A 152 9.27 -1.45 16.79
N GLU A 153 9.35 -1.30 18.10
CA GLU A 153 8.36 -0.58 18.90
C GLU A 153 8.91 0.81 19.22
N LEU A 154 8.21 1.84 18.76
CA LEU A 154 8.56 3.22 19.02
C LEU A 154 7.91 3.68 20.33
N LYS A 155 8.71 4.30 21.20
CA LYS A 155 8.20 4.89 22.43
C LYS A 155 7.10 5.90 22.09
N HIS A 156 6.03 5.91 22.88
CA HIS A 156 4.84 6.74 22.69
C HIS A 156 3.92 6.41 21.50
N ALA A 157 4.22 5.39 20.69
CA ALA A 157 3.30 4.92 19.66
C ALA A 157 1.91 4.54 20.25
N PRO A 158 0.84 4.57 19.46
CA PRO A 158 0.82 4.91 18.04
C PRO A 158 0.80 6.43 17.78
N PHE A 159 1.26 6.82 16.57
CA PHE A 159 1.31 8.22 16.12
C PHE A 159 0.26 8.51 15.06
N ASP A 160 -0.22 9.75 15.02
CA ASP A 160 -1.19 10.25 14.04
C ASP A 160 -0.50 10.78 12.77
N ALA A 161 0.78 11.18 12.88
CA ALA A 161 1.58 11.54 11.72
C ALA A 161 3.07 11.26 11.94
N PHE A 162 3.80 11.16 10.82
CA PHE A 162 5.26 11.02 10.82
C PHE A 162 5.93 11.90 9.77
N PHE A 163 7.19 12.24 10.06
CA PHE A 163 8.04 13.02 9.17
C PHE A 163 9.35 12.28 8.93
N ILE A 164 9.80 12.23 7.67
CA ILE A 164 11.13 11.78 7.27
C ILE A 164 11.69 12.85 6.33
N LEU A 165 12.66 13.60 6.77
CA LEU A 165 13.15 14.79 6.06
C LEU A 165 14.61 14.63 5.68
N SER A 166 14.88 14.26 4.41
CA SER A 166 16.22 13.99 3.87
C SER A 166 16.99 12.96 4.71
N PHE A 167 16.37 11.82 4.91
CA PHE A 167 16.94 10.71 5.67
C PHE A 167 16.71 9.34 4.99
N LEU A 168 15.63 9.18 4.23
CA LEU A 168 15.28 7.92 3.57
C LEU A 168 16.35 7.46 2.58
N GLU A 169 17.02 8.39 1.90
CA GLU A 169 18.08 8.13 0.91
C GLU A 169 19.33 7.48 1.50
N HIS A 170 19.51 7.55 2.81
CA HIS A 170 20.66 6.97 3.52
C HIS A 170 20.40 5.54 4.02
N LEU A 171 19.14 5.10 4.10
CA LEU A 171 18.77 3.85 4.75
C LEU A 171 19.07 2.62 3.87
N PRO A 172 19.92 1.68 4.31
CA PRO A 172 20.26 0.51 3.49
C PRO A 172 19.09 -0.45 3.26
N ASP A 173 18.11 -0.46 4.16
CA ASP A 173 16.84 -1.20 4.04
C ASP A 173 15.64 -0.26 4.28
N PRO A 174 15.23 0.48 3.24
CA PRO A 174 14.13 1.43 3.36
C PRO A 174 12.78 0.73 3.60
N ASN A 175 12.65 -0.53 3.17
CA ASN A 175 11.40 -1.28 3.38
C ASN A 175 11.19 -1.61 4.85
N SER A 176 12.20 -2.14 5.54
CA SER A 176 12.10 -2.43 6.97
C SER A 176 11.83 -1.15 7.78
N ALA A 177 12.49 -0.05 7.44
CA ALA A 177 12.25 1.24 8.09
C ALA A 177 10.82 1.74 7.88
N LEU A 178 10.36 1.81 6.63
CA LEU A 178 9.00 2.27 6.31
C LEU A 178 7.92 1.37 6.92
N ARG A 179 8.12 0.04 6.93
CA ARG A 179 7.21 -0.91 7.58
C ARG A 179 7.23 -0.79 9.09
N GLY A 180 8.40 -0.58 9.70
CA GLY A 180 8.52 -0.32 11.13
C GLY A 180 7.74 0.94 11.52
N ILE A 181 7.87 2.02 10.76
CA ILE A 181 7.07 3.24 10.95
C ILE A 181 5.58 2.93 10.81
N TYR A 182 5.16 2.29 9.71
CA TYR A 182 3.77 1.91 9.44
C TYR A 182 3.11 1.19 10.63
N ASN A 183 3.82 0.26 11.27
CA ASN A 183 3.29 -0.52 12.38
C ASN A 183 3.14 0.27 13.69
N ASN A 184 3.76 1.45 13.77
CA ASN A 184 3.67 2.37 14.92
C ASN A 184 2.70 3.54 14.69
N LEU A 185 1.89 3.48 13.62
CA LEU A 185 0.95 4.53 13.26
C LEU A 185 -0.51 4.13 13.53
N ASN A 186 -1.34 5.12 13.89
CA ASN A 186 -2.79 5.00 13.90
C ASN A 186 -3.33 4.67 12.49
N GLU A 187 -4.57 4.16 12.39
CA GLU A 187 -5.14 3.72 11.10
C GLU A 187 -5.29 4.85 10.07
N GLU A 188 -5.62 6.06 10.53
CA GLU A 188 -5.79 7.23 9.65
C GLU A 188 -4.53 8.10 9.53
N ALA A 189 -3.39 7.60 10.00
CA ALA A 189 -2.17 8.38 10.07
C ALA A 189 -1.68 8.85 8.71
N VAL A 190 -1.08 10.03 8.71
CA VAL A 190 -0.49 10.67 7.53
C VAL A 190 1.01 10.84 7.70
N GLY A 191 1.72 11.18 6.61
CA GLY A 191 3.16 11.40 6.69
C GLY A 191 3.66 12.38 5.67
N LEU A 192 4.78 13.03 5.97
CA LEU A 192 5.54 13.87 5.09
C LEU A 192 6.94 13.28 4.91
N ILE A 193 7.27 12.89 3.68
CA ILE A 193 8.55 12.30 3.33
C ILE A 193 9.24 13.19 2.30
N GLU A 194 10.47 13.56 2.57
CA GLU A 194 11.27 14.38 1.68
C GLU A 194 12.62 13.74 1.38
N VAL A 195 13.01 13.83 0.11
CA VAL A 195 14.29 13.34 -0.41
C VAL A 195 14.84 14.30 -1.46
N PRO A 196 16.16 14.28 -1.76
CA PRO A 196 16.72 15.00 -2.89
C PRO A 196 16.07 14.61 -4.20
N ASN A 197 15.90 15.58 -5.10
CA ASN A 197 15.16 15.44 -6.35
C ASN A 197 16.06 14.93 -7.48
N PHE A 198 15.95 13.65 -7.79
CA PHE A 198 16.70 13.08 -8.92
C PHE A 198 16.16 13.52 -10.30
N ASP A 199 14.87 13.87 -10.44
CA ASP A 199 14.35 14.44 -11.68
C ASP A 199 15.06 15.77 -12.05
N MET A 200 15.40 16.59 -11.03
CA MET A 200 16.19 17.79 -11.19
C MET A 200 17.64 17.47 -11.56
N ILE A 201 18.26 16.53 -10.84
CA ILE A 201 19.65 16.10 -11.10
C ILE A 201 19.80 15.64 -12.56
N LEU A 202 18.83 14.85 -13.07
CA LEU A 202 18.82 14.39 -14.47
C LEU A 202 18.63 15.56 -15.45
N ARG A 203 17.65 16.43 -15.19
CA ARG A 203 17.33 17.58 -16.06
C ARG A 203 18.50 18.53 -16.19
N ASP A 204 19.14 18.86 -15.07
CA ASP A 204 20.16 19.88 -14.98
C ASP A 204 21.58 19.29 -15.10
N LYS A 205 21.68 17.95 -15.29
CA LYS A 205 22.93 17.18 -15.50
C LYS A 205 23.96 17.38 -14.38
N LEU A 206 23.49 17.35 -13.16
CA LEU A 206 24.31 17.60 -11.95
C LEU A 206 25.10 16.35 -11.58
N PHE A 207 26.19 16.09 -12.32
CA PHE A 207 27.02 14.89 -12.14
C PHE A 207 27.71 14.82 -10.78
N SER A 208 27.84 15.92 -10.07
CA SER A 208 28.47 16.02 -8.74
C SER A 208 27.55 15.61 -7.57
N GLU A 209 26.28 15.32 -7.84
CA GLU A 209 25.32 14.93 -6.80
C GLU A 209 25.41 13.44 -6.42
N PHE A 210 26.21 12.64 -7.12
CA PHE A 210 26.42 11.25 -6.78
C PHE A 210 27.49 11.12 -5.70
N ILE A 211 27.11 10.58 -4.52
CA ILE A 211 27.91 10.54 -3.32
C ILE A 211 27.64 9.27 -2.53
N GLY A 212 28.65 8.72 -1.85
CA GLY A 212 28.53 7.46 -1.10
C GLY A 212 27.50 7.46 0.02
N ASP A 213 27.17 8.63 0.55
CA ASP A 213 26.17 8.81 1.62
C ASP A 213 24.75 8.55 1.16
N HIS A 214 24.43 8.83 -0.12
CA HIS A 214 23.11 8.63 -0.70
C HIS A 214 23.04 7.30 -1.45
N LEU A 215 22.38 6.32 -0.87
CA LEU A 215 22.19 5.02 -1.52
C LEU A 215 21.13 5.05 -2.62
N PHE A 216 20.22 6.03 -2.59
CA PHE A 216 19.08 6.16 -3.50
C PHE A 216 18.99 7.53 -4.13
N TYR A 217 18.57 7.53 -5.39
CA TYR A 217 18.29 8.71 -6.20
C TYR A 217 16.84 8.62 -6.66
N PHE A 218 15.95 9.25 -5.88
CA PHE A 218 14.51 9.17 -6.11
C PHE A 218 14.03 10.19 -7.12
N THR A 219 13.27 9.73 -8.12
CA THR A 219 12.31 10.55 -8.86
C THR A 219 10.98 10.60 -8.11
N ARG A 220 10.08 11.51 -8.49
CA ARG A 220 8.72 11.52 -7.92
C ARG A 220 8.02 10.18 -8.11
N GLU A 221 8.21 9.53 -9.24
CA GLU A 221 7.62 8.22 -9.55
C GLU A 221 8.19 7.11 -8.66
N THR A 222 9.52 7.02 -8.55
CA THR A 222 10.15 5.95 -7.77
C THR A 222 9.99 6.12 -6.27
N LEU A 223 9.94 7.38 -5.75
CA LEU A 223 9.56 7.64 -4.37
C LEU A 223 8.12 7.19 -4.10
N SER A 224 7.17 7.62 -4.95
CA SER A 224 5.76 7.23 -4.82
C SER A 224 5.58 5.71 -4.86
N SER A 225 6.30 5.03 -5.75
CA SER A 225 6.25 3.56 -5.87
C SER A 225 6.81 2.88 -4.62
N THR A 226 7.93 3.38 -4.08
CA THR A 226 8.54 2.87 -2.85
C THR A 226 7.58 3.01 -1.66
N LEU A 227 6.93 4.16 -1.51
CA LEU A 227 5.97 4.42 -0.43
C LEU A 227 4.73 3.53 -0.57
N ARG A 228 4.17 3.39 -1.80
CA ARG A 228 3.04 2.48 -2.06
C ARG A 228 3.38 1.02 -1.76
N PHE A 229 4.58 0.58 -2.10
CA PHE A 229 5.06 -0.77 -1.80
C PHE A 229 5.09 -1.05 -0.30
N ASN A 230 5.34 -0.02 0.50
CA ASN A 230 5.43 -0.12 1.95
C ASN A 230 4.13 0.21 2.71
N GLY A 231 2.99 0.30 2.00
CA GLY A 231 1.67 0.40 2.63
C GLY A 231 1.14 1.83 2.77
N PHE A 232 1.72 2.79 2.07
CA PHE A 232 1.23 4.16 2.06
C PHE A 232 0.52 4.50 0.74
N ASP A 233 -0.55 5.25 0.81
CA ASP A 233 -1.22 5.84 -0.35
C ASP A 233 -0.75 7.30 -0.50
N ILE A 234 -0.47 7.70 -1.73
CA ILE A 234 0.06 9.04 -2.02
C ILE A 234 -1.11 10.02 -2.11
N ILE A 235 -1.11 11.04 -1.26
CA ILE A 235 -2.02 12.19 -1.34
C ILE A 235 -1.49 13.16 -2.39
N GLU A 236 -0.20 13.54 -2.26
CA GLU A 236 0.50 14.38 -3.23
C GLU A 236 1.99 14.07 -3.24
N CYS A 237 2.67 14.38 -4.35
CA CYS A 237 4.12 14.25 -4.47
C CYS A 237 4.64 15.34 -5.41
N ASN A 238 5.27 16.36 -4.86
CA ASN A 238 5.62 17.60 -5.55
C ASN A 238 7.10 17.97 -5.38
N GLU A 239 7.62 18.73 -6.35
CA GLU A 239 8.92 19.41 -6.20
C GLU A 239 8.74 20.64 -5.31
N THR A 240 9.63 20.80 -4.31
CA THR A 240 9.64 21.95 -3.39
C THR A 240 11.04 22.55 -3.30
N TRP A 241 11.18 23.63 -2.54
CA TRP A 241 12.47 24.25 -2.25
C TRP A 241 13.38 24.36 -3.48
N TYR A 242 13.03 25.30 -4.39
CA TYR A 242 13.76 25.50 -5.65
C TYR A 242 13.87 24.25 -6.54
N LYS A 243 12.91 23.31 -6.40
CA LYS A 243 12.89 22.01 -7.09
C LYS A 243 13.97 21.04 -6.62
N TYR A 244 14.74 21.38 -5.58
CA TYR A 244 15.81 20.52 -5.05
C TYR A 244 15.27 19.34 -4.24
N ILE A 245 14.08 19.47 -3.66
CA ILE A 245 13.46 18.47 -2.81
C ILE A 245 12.20 17.92 -3.48
N ILE A 246 12.02 16.60 -3.44
CA ILE A 246 10.71 15.97 -3.64
C ILE A 246 10.07 15.81 -2.26
N SER A 247 8.86 16.35 -2.13
CA SER A 247 8.04 16.25 -0.91
C SER A 247 6.79 15.42 -1.21
N ALA A 248 6.63 14.30 -0.51
CA ALA A 248 5.49 13.41 -0.64
C ALA A 248 4.64 13.44 0.64
N THR A 249 3.36 13.79 0.50
CA THR A 249 2.35 13.62 1.54
C THR A 249 1.64 12.30 1.32
N VAL A 250 1.56 11.48 2.36
CA VAL A 250 0.99 10.13 2.30
C VAL A 250 -0.05 9.90 3.39
N LYS A 251 -0.90 8.90 3.17
CA LYS A 251 -1.79 8.31 4.18
C LYS A 251 -1.44 6.84 4.39
N LYS A 252 -1.54 6.35 5.62
CA LYS A 252 -1.49 4.92 5.92
C LYS A 252 -2.60 4.23 5.15
N ARG A 253 -2.27 3.17 4.37
CA ARG A 253 -3.25 2.43 3.58
C ARG A 253 -4.23 1.72 4.50
N GLU A 254 -5.50 1.95 4.26
CA GLU A 254 -6.58 1.31 4.98
C GLU A 254 -6.82 -0.12 4.49
N LYS A 255 -7.18 -0.98 5.42
CA LYS A 255 -7.69 -2.31 5.10
C LYS A 255 -9.14 -2.17 4.59
N HIS A 256 -9.45 -2.84 3.49
CA HIS A 256 -10.84 -2.87 3.01
C HIS A 256 -11.75 -3.52 4.06
N ASP A 257 -12.85 -2.83 4.39
CA ASP A 257 -13.95 -3.41 5.14
C ASP A 257 -14.91 -4.12 4.17
N LEU A 258 -15.02 -5.44 4.32
CA LEU A 258 -15.90 -6.29 3.51
C LEU A 258 -17.10 -6.79 4.32
N SER A 259 -17.40 -6.20 5.48
CA SER A 259 -18.56 -6.59 6.33
C SER A 259 -19.89 -6.49 5.59
N CYS A 260 -20.04 -5.51 4.70
CA CYS A 260 -21.22 -5.36 3.85
C CYS A 260 -21.53 -6.58 2.95
N PHE A 261 -20.52 -7.42 2.63
CA PHE A 261 -20.76 -8.66 1.87
C PHE A 261 -21.53 -9.68 2.70
N TYR A 262 -21.25 -9.78 4.01
CA TYR A 262 -22.00 -10.68 4.92
C TYR A 262 -23.44 -10.18 5.12
N GLU A 263 -23.64 -8.87 5.27
CA GLU A 263 -24.98 -8.28 5.37
C GLU A 263 -25.79 -8.55 4.11
N TYR A 264 -25.20 -8.35 2.94
CA TYR A 264 -25.84 -8.66 1.67
C TYR A 264 -26.14 -10.15 1.54
N GLN A 265 -25.22 -11.04 1.93
CA GLN A 265 -25.42 -12.49 1.91
C GLN A 265 -26.64 -12.91 2.76
N GLU A 266 -26.76 -12.41 3.99
CA GLU A 266 -27.89 -12.76 4.87
C GLU A 266 -29.22 -12.21 4.34
N ARG A 267 -29.21 -11.00 3.77
CA ARG A 267 -30.38 -10.44 3.10
C ARG A 267 -30.81 -11.31 1.91
N LEU A 268 -29.88 -11.65 1.02
CA LEU A 268 -30.15 -12.47 -0.15
C LEU A 268 -30.63 -13.87 0.24
N LYS A 269 -30.04 -14.47 1.27
CA LYS A 269 -30.47 -15.74 1.85
C LYS A 269 -31.93 -15.69 2.32
N SER A 270 -32.32 -14.62 3.02
CA SER A 270 -33.70 -14.42 3.47
C SER A 270 -34.64 -14.29 2.29
N GLU A 271 -34.28 -13.51 1.29
CA GLU A 271 -35.09 -13.25 0.09
C GLU A 271 -35.29 -14.53 -0.75
N ILE A 272 -34.21 -15.27 -1.06
CA ILE A 272 -34.30 -16.52 -1.80
C ILE A 272 -35.07 -17.60 -1.03
N ASN A 273 -34.83 -17.73 0.28
CA ASN A 273 -35.62 -18.66 1.08
C ASN A 273 -37.11 -18.35 1.09
N LYS A 274 -37.46 -17.05 1.23
CA LYS A 274 -38.87 -16.62 1.17
C LYS A 274 -39.49 -17.00 -0.17
N TYR A 275 -38.77 -16.82 -1.28
CA TYR A 275 -39.23 -17.23 -2.61
C TYR A 275 -39.42 -18.75 -2.69
N ILE A 276 -38.41 -19.54 -2.27
CA ILE A 276 -38.49 -21.00 -2.31
C ILE A 276 -39.64 -21.55 -1.48
N TYR A 277 -39.85 -21.02 -0.28
CA TYR A 277 -40.93 -21.47 0.62
C TYR A 277 -42.36 -21.11 0.16
N SER A 278 -42.50 -20.30 -0.89
CA SER A 278 -43.81 -20.07 -1.51
C SER A 278 -44.26 -21.24 -2.41
N PHE A 279 -43.41 -22.21 -2.63
CA PHE A 279 -43.70 -23.39 -3.46
C PHE A 279 -43.65 -24.68 -2.63
N LYS A 280 -44.10 -25.80 -3.22
CA LYS A 280 -44.01 -27.13 -2.57
C LYS A 280 -42.58 -27.53 -2.32
N ASP A 281 -42.39 -28.48 -1.40
CA ASP A 281 -41.06 -29.02 -1.12
C ASP A 281 -40.39 -29.53 -2.40
N LYS A 282 -39.16 -29.03 -2.65
CA LYS A 282 -38.39 -29.31 -3.88
C LYS A 282 -39.08 -28.96 -5.19
N GLY A 283 -40.06 -28.06 -5.17
CA GLY A 283 -40.72 -27.51 -6.36
C GLY A 283 -39.89 -26.45 -7.11
N VAL A 284 -38.73 -26.12 -6.62
CA VAL A 284 -37.82 -25.08 -7.19
C VAL A 284 -36.55 -25.68 -7.75
N ALA A 285 -36.17 -25.21 -8.92
CA ALA A 285 -34.87 -25.50 -9.55
C ALA A 285 -34.04 -24.21 -9.74
N ILE A 286 -32.74 -24.34 -9.93
CA ILE A 286 -31.87 -23.24 -10.36
C ILE A 286 -31.47 -23.45 -11.81
N TRP A 287 -31.51 -22.41 -12.65
CA TRP A 287 -30.96 -22.46 -14.00
C TRP A 287 -29.63 -21.72 -14.06
N GLY A 288 -28.59 -22.47 -14.41
CA GLY A 288 -27.18 -22.06 -14.52
C GLY A 288 -26.29 -22.77 -13.51
N ALA A 289 -25.39 -23.63 -13.97
CA ALA A 289 -24.34 -24.25 -13.17
C ALA A 289 -22.99 -23.51 -13.38
N GLY A 290 -23.05 -22.18 -13.33
CA GLY A 290 -21.87 -21.31 -13.40
C GLY A 290 -21.32 -21.00 -11.99
N HIS A 291 -20.16 -20.33 -11.94
CA HIS A 291 -19.49 -20.01 -10.64
C HIS A 291 -20.40 -19.24 -9.67
N GLN A 292 -21.21 -18.28 -10.18
CA GLN A 292 -22.14 -17.50 -9.35
C GLN A 292 -23.18 -18.40 -8.67
N ALA A 293 -23.83 -19.26 -9.46
CA ALA A 293 -24.84 -20.19 -8.92
C ALA A 293 -24.23 -21.15 -7.91
N LEU A 294 -23.10 -21.76 -8.22
CA LEU A 294 -22.40 -22.68 -7.33
C LEU A 294 -22.03 -22.02 -6.00
N ALA A 295 -21.52 -20.78 -6.06
CA ALA A 295 -21.20 -20.01 -4.87
C ALA A 295 -22.44 -19.68 -4.03
N VAL A 296 -23.51 -19.17 -4.66
CA VAL A 296 -24.75 -18.82 -3.96
C VAL A 296 -25.40 -20.04 -3.31
N ILE A 297 -25.50 -21.17 -4.04
CA ILE A 297 -26.05 -22.42 -3.51
C ILE A 297 -25.32 -22.83 -2.23
N SER A 298 -23.99 -22.78 -2.23
CA SER A 298 -23.19 -23.17 -1.08
C SER A 298 -23.27 -22.15 0.07
N LEU A 299 -23.09 -20.85 -0.22
CA LEU A 299 -23.02 -19.80 0.79
C LEU A 299 -24.33 -19.61 1.57
N ILE A 300 -25.49 -19.83 0.94
CA ILE A 300 -26.78 -19.66 1.59
C ILE A 300 -27.51 -20.98 1.88
N ASN A 301 -26.82 -22.12 1.70
CA ASN A 301 -27.30 -23.46 2.03
C ASN A 301 -28.62 -23.82 1.33
N LEU A 302 -28.59 -23.95 -0.01
CA LEU A 302 -29.76 -24.28 -0.81
C LEU A 302 -29.86 -25.79 -1.16
N SER A 303 -28.85 -26.60 -0.86
CA SER A 303 -28.75 -28.00 -1.27
C SER A 303 -29.98 -28.84 -0.94
N ASP A 304 -30.55 -28.64 0.22
CA ASP A 304 -31.73 -29.41 0.68
C ASP A 304 -33.07 -28.81 0.25
N LYS A 305 -33.07 -27.61 -0.34
CA LYS A 305 -34.26 -26.78 -0.60
C LYS A 305 -34.65 -26.79 -2.08
N ILE A 306 -33.72 -27.05 -2.96
CA ILE A 306 -33.95 -27.08 -4.40
C ILE A 306 -33.81 -28.50 -4.94
N ARG A 307 -34.44 -28.78 -6.07
CA ARG A 307 -34.49 -30.13 -6.63
C ARG A 307 -33.23 -30.48 -7.41
N TYR A 308 -32.82 -29.60 -8.31
CA TYR A 308 -31.63 -29.74 -9.14
C TYR A 308 -31.20 -28.41 -9.77
N VAL A 309 -30.09 -28.44 -10.47
CA VAL A 309 -29.59 -27.32 -11.29
C VAL A 309 -29.76 -27.68 -12.77
N VAL A 310 -30.39 -26.79 -13.53
CA VAL A 310 -30.50 -26.90 -14.99
C VAL A 310 -29.32 -26.20 -15.65
N ASP A 311 -28.68 -26.85 -16.63
CA ASP A 311 -27.64 -26.21 -17.43
C ASP A 311 -27.68 -26.76 -18.87
N SER A 312 -27.58 -25.86 -19.86
CA SER A 312 -27.58 -26.24 -21.28
C SER A 312 -26.25 -26.83 -21.75
N ALA A 313 -25.18 -26.68 -21.03
CA ALA A 313 -23.86 -27.20 -21.35
C ALA A 313 -23.83 -28.73 -21.15
N THR A 314 -23.78 -29.48 -22.23
CA THR A 314 -23.85 -30.96 -22.21
C THR A 314 -22.77 -31.62 -21.38
N PHE A 315 -21.56 -31.03 -21.31
CA PHE A 315 -20.46 -31.58 -20.52
C PHE A 315 -20.69 -31.53 -19.00
N LYS A 316 -21.65 -30.74 -18.51
CA LYS A 316 -22.07 -30.64 -17.10
C LYS A 316 -23.22 -31.59 -16.77
N GLN A 317 -24.06 -31.90 -17.74
CA GLN A 317 -25.28 -32.70 -17.54
C GLN A 317 -24.93 -34.12 -17.06
N GLY A 318 -25.77 -34.66 -16.18
CA GLY A 318 -25.54 -35.95 -15.53
C GLY A 318 -24.45 -35.95 -14.45
N LYS A 319 -23.90 -34.77 -14.11
CA LYS A 319 -22.96 -34.55 -13.01
C LYS A 319 -23.63 -33.86 -11.81
N TYR A 320 -22.85 -33.60 -10.79
CA TYR A 320 -23.32 -32.95 -9.59
C TYR A 320 -22.56 -31.63 -9.37
N THR A 321 -23.21 -30.66 -8.71
CA THR A 321 -22.56 -29.45 -8.29
C THR A 321 -21.49 -29.74 -7.23
N PRO A 322 -20.29 -29.12 -7.32
CA PRO A 322 -19.27 -29.29 -6.30
C PRO A 322 -19.76 -28.85 -4.93
N ALA A 323 -19.31 -29.51 -3.88
CA ALA A 323 -19.65 -29.25 -2.47
C ALA A 323 -21.13 -29.40 -2.09
N SER A 324 -22.07 -28.92 -2.90
CA SER A 324 -23.50 -28.96 -2.63
C SER A 324 -24.22 -30.21 -3.17
N HIS A 325 -23.58 -30.96 -4.06
CA HIS A 325 -23.99 -32.26 -4.64
C HIS A 325 -25.40 -32.29 -5.23
N LEU A 326 -25.88 -31.16 -5.77
CA LEU A 326 -27.12 -31.13 -6.51
C LEU A 326 -26.94 -31.72 -7.91
N PRO A 327 -27.87 -32.52 -8.42
CA PRO A 327 -27.80 -33.03 -9.79
C PRO A 327 -27.82 -31.86 -10.78
N ILE A 328 -27.02 -31.97 -11.86
CA ILE A 328 -27.07 -31.04 -13.00
C ILE A 328 -27.79 -31.75 -14.15
N VAL A 329 -28.91 -31.18 -14.58
CA VAL A 329 -29.76 -31.80 -15.57
C VAL A 329 -29.87 -30.98 -16.86
N SER A 330 -30.29 -31.63 -17.96
CA SER A 330 -30.64 -30.96 -19.21
C SER A 330 -31.93 -30.12 -19.04
N PRO A 331 -32.10 -29.03 -19.81
CA PRO A 331 -33.38 -28.31 -19.90
C PRO A 331 -34.56 -29.23 -20.22
N ASP A 332 -34.40 -30.29 -21.00
CA ASP A 332 -35.45 -31.24 -21.36
C ASP A 332 -36.11 -31.93 -20.15
N THR A 333 -35.40 -32.01 -19.04
CA THR A 333 -35.93 -32.56 -17.78
C THR A 333 -37.16 -31.82 -17.31
N LEU A 334 -37.27 -30.51 -17.57
CA LEU A 334 -38.42 -29.67 -17.18
C LEU A 334 -39.74 -30.05 -17.86
N TYR A 335 -39.70 -30.77 -19.02
CA TYR A 335 -40.92 -31.24 -19.67
C TYR A 335 -41.57 -32.40 -18.93
N SER A 336 -40.74 -33.23 -18.28
CA SER A 336 -41.21 -34.45 -17.61
C SER A 336 -41.38 -34.29 -16.10
N ASP A 337 -40.81 -33.24 -15.52
CA ASP A 337 -40.79 -33.04 -14.07
C ASP A 337 -41.69 -31.86 -13.62
N GLN A 338 -42.27 -31.99 -12.46
CA GLN A 338 -43.20 -30.97 -11.90
C GLN A 338 -42.45 -29.91 -11.11
N ILE A 339 -41.75 -29.01 -11.81
CA ILE A 339 -41.14 -27.81 -11.20
C ILE A 339 -42.14 -26.66 -11.22
N GLU A 340 -42.32 -26.00 -10.10
CA GLU A 340 -43.23 -24.86 -9.94
C GLU A 340 -42.50 -23.52 -10.18
N ALA A 341 -41.16 -23.47 -9.89
CA ALA A 341 -40.37 -22.23 -10.05
C ALA A 341 -38.92 -22.50 -10.43
N ILE A 342 -38.35 -21.54 -11.13
CA ILE A 342 -36.91 -21.51 -11.48
C ILE A 342 -36.28 -20.20 -11.04
N ILE A 343 -35.15 -20.29 -10.35
CA ILE A 343 -34.30 -19.15 -10.08
C ILE A 343 -33.15 -19.15 -11.11
N VAL A 344 -33.14 -18.15 -11.98
CA VAL A 344 -32.09 -18.00 -13.00
C VAL A 344 -30.86 -17.35 -12.40
N MET A 345 -29.74 -18.05 -12.46
CA MET A 345 -28.41 -17.59 -11.99
C MET A 345 -27.39 -17.74 -13.12
N ALA A 346 -27.64 -17.08 -14.25
CA ALA A 346 -26.83 -17.19 -15.46
C ALA A 346 -26.03 -15.89 -15.78
N ALA A 347 -25.81 -15.06 -14.78
CA ALA A 347 -25.10 -13.78 -14.88
C ALA A 347 -25.64 -12.91 -16.03
N SER A 348 -24.81 -12.52 -17.00
CA SER A 348 -25.20 -11.69 -18.14
C SER A 348 -26.22 -12.35 -19.09
N TYR A 349 -26.39 -13.68 -19.03
CA TYR A 349 -27.32 -14.43 -19.87
C TYR A 349 -28.69 -14.65 -19.21
N SER A 350 -28.92 -14.10 -17.99
CA SER A 350 -30.13 -14.41 -17.22
C SER A 350 -31.43 -13.98 -17.91
N ASP A 351 -31.42 -12.83 -18.60
CA ASP A 351 -32.60 -12.38 -19.35
C ASP A 351 -32.90 -13.26 -20.58
N GLU A 352 -31.87 -13.74 -21.26
CA GLU A 352 -32.01 -14.69 -22.38
C GLU A 352 -32.59 -16.01 -21.88
N VAL A 353 -32.05 -16.54 -20.79
CA VAL A 353 -32.56 -17.76 -20.16
C VAL A 353 -34.01 -17.62 -19.71
N ALA A 354 -34.38 -16.48 -19.10
CA ALA A 354 -35.77 -16.23 -18.70
C ALA A 354 -36.70 -16.21 -19.91
N LYS A 355 -36.30 -15.63 -21.04
CA LYS A 355 -37.08 -15.67 -22.29
C LYS A 355 -37.22 -17.08 -22.83
N ILE A 356 -36.16 -17.89 -22.79
CA ILE A 356 -36.20 -19.29 -23.17
C ILE A 356 -37.24 -20.06 -22.33
N ILE A 357 -37.17 -19.87 -21.00
CA ILE A 357 -38.14 -20.51 -20.08
C ILE A 357 -39.57 -20.12 -20.43
N ARG A 358 -39.87 -18.85 -20.65
CA ARG A 358 -41.17 -18.34 -21.01
C ARG A 358 -41.68 -18.88 -22.37
N HIS A 359 -40.78 -18.95 -23.35
CA HIS A 359 -41.11 -19.47 -24.68
C HIS A 359 -41.44 -20.96 -24.65
N GLU A 360 -40.58 -21.77 -23.97
CA GLU A 360 -40.69 -23.24 -24.02
C GLU A 360 -41.73 -23.80 -23.03
N TYR A 361 -41.91 -23.16 -21.84
CA TYR A 361 -42.72 -23.69 -20.74
C TYR A 361 -43.93 -22.80 -20.40
N GLY A 362 -44.02 -21.60 -21.02
CA GLY A 362 -45.13 -20.65 -20.78
C GLY A 362 -45.18 -20.13 -19.33
N ASP A 363 -46.39 -19.82 -18.86
CA ASP A 363 -46.62 -19.33 -17.52
C ASP A 363 -46.77 -20.42 -16.43
N LYS A 364 -46.50 -21.68 -16.81
CA LYS A 364 -46.58 -22.80 -15.86
C LYS A 364 -45.49 -22.81 -14.82
N ILE A 365 -44.38 -22.17 -15.12
CA ILE A 365 -43.21 -22.10 -14.25
C ILE A 365 -43.01 -20.63 -13.82
N ASN A 366 -42.98 -20.37 -12.52
CA ASN A 366 -42.62 -19.07 -11.99
C ASN A 366 -41.11 -18.83 -12.17
N VAL A 367 -40.76 -17.66 -12.68
CA VAL A 367 -39.34 -17.34 -12.94
C VAL A 367 -38.89 -16.17 -12.08
N ALA A 368 -37.77 -16.32 -11.41
CA ALA A 368 -37.07 -15.25 -10.74
C ALA A 368 -35.62 -15.19 -11.25
N ILE A 369 -35.07 -14.00 -11.35
CA ILE A 369 -33.70 -13.77 -11.79
C ILE A 369 -32.88 -13.24 -10.61
N LEU A 370 -31.73 -13.85 -10.35
CA LEU A 370 -30.76 -13.28 -9.41
C LEU A 370 -30.05 -12.09 -10.05
N ARG A 371 -30.30 -10.89 -9.52
CA ARG A 371 -29.70 -9.63 -9.92
C ARG A 371 -28.63 -9.18 -8.91
N THR A 372 -27.93 -8.10 -9.25
CA THR A 372 -26.90 -7.50 -8.36
C THR A 372 -27.45 -6.97 -7.05
N ASN A 373 -28.74 -6.63 -6.98
CA ASN A 373 -29.41 -6.02 -5.83
C ASN A 373 -30.47 -6.92 -5.17
N GLY A 374 -30.61 -8.17 -5.60
CA GLY A 374 -31.56 -9.12 -5.03
C GLY A 374 -32.22 -10.01 -6.06
N LEU A 375 -33.39 -10.60 -5.72
CA LEU A 375 -34.15 -11.50 -6.56
C LEU A 375 -35.27 -10.73 -7.28
N GLU A 376 -35.25 -10.68 -8.60
CA GLU A 376 -36.31 -10.10 -9.45
C GLU A 376 -37.27 -11.19 -9.91
N ILE A 377 -38.58 -11.02 -9.65
CA ILE A 377 -39.63 -11.93 -10.16
C ILE A 377 -40.07 -11.41 -11.52
N VAL A 378 -40.08 -12.26 -12.55
CA VAL A 378 -40.36 -11.90 -13.95
C VAL A 378 -41.48 -12.73 -14.55
#